data_5665465b271a9f640e08d54b44124030
#
_entry.id   5665465b271a9f640e08d54b44124030
#
_cell.length_a   1.000
_cell.length_b   1.000
_cell.length_c   1.000
_cell.angle_alpha   90.00
_cell.angle_beta   90.00
_cell.angle_gamma   90.00
#
_symmetry.space_group_name_H-M   'P 1'
#
loop_
_entity.id
_entity.type
_entity.pdbx_description
1 polymer ?
#
loop_
_entity_poly.entity_id
_entity_poly.type
_entity_poly.pdbx_seq_one_letter_code
_entity_poly.pdbx_strand_id
1 'polypeptide(L)'
;YDDLQKPLPNIFSDKDKNDYVKMNYDKISKGFTPAFIQQLECDIHPDHAWWNREPDSSNKDNEARCSAFLEMKGGVPDQFCLSFFSDILPPVVCNKYGPLGWIPTITLTTHIRKMPSTSVLYADFKASDINKGYFEQDCNIWDLDANLVASSRQLTRILKSEEKIS
;
A
#
# COMPACT_ATOMS: atom_id res chain seq x y z
N TYR A 1 3.38 -27.39 17.09
CA TYR A 1 2.55 -26.87 16.00
C TYR A 1 3.50 -26.37 14.93
N ASP A 2 3.35 -26.85 13.69
CA ASP A 2 4.08 -26.30 12.54
C ASP A 2 3.57 -24.89 12.30
N ASP A 3 4.47 -23.90 12.25
CA ASP A 3 4.12 -22.51 11.97
C ASP A 3 3.61 -22.39 10.53
N LEU A 4 2.29 -22.19 10.38
CA LEU A 4 1.71 -21.82 9.10
C LEU A 4 2.03 -20.36 8.80
N GLN A 5 3.07 -20.12 8.02
CA GLN A 5 3.40 -18.78 7.54
C GLN A 5 2.76 -18.55 6.17
N LYS A 6 2.17 -17.36 5.99
CA LYS A 6 1.73 -16.93 4.68
C LYS A 6 2.97 -16.71 3.82
N PRO A 7 3.12 -17.44 2.70
CA PRO A 7 4.30 -17.32 1.87
C PRO A 7 4.44 -15.90 1.32
N LEU A 8 5.70 -15.50 1.13
CA LEU A 8 6.00 -14.28 0.40
C LEU A 8 5.40 -14.40 -1.01
N PRO A 9 4.70 -13.37 -1.51
CA PRO A 9 4.17 -13.41 -2.86
C PRO A 9 5.27 -13.62 -3.90
N ASN A 10 5.00 -14.41 -4.95
CA ASN A 10 5.95 -14.70 -6.04
C ASN A 10 6.43 -13.45 -6.83
N ILE A 11 5.87 -12.30 -6.53
CA ILE A 11 6.28 -10.99 -7.07
C ILE A 11 7.78 -10.69 -6.84
N PHE A 12 8.40 -11.33 -5.85
CA PHE A 12 9.86 -11.26 -5.66
C PHE A 12 10.66 -11.95 -6.78
N SER A 13 10.04 -12.86 -7.55
CA SER A 13 10.71 -13.61 -8.62
C SER A 13 10.67 -12.91 -9.97
N ASP A 14 9.77 -11.94 -10.17
CA ASP A 14 9.44 -11.47 -11.51
C ASP A 14 10.03 -10.09 -11.87
N LYS A 15 10.41 -9.28 -10.89
CA LYS A 15 11.07 -7.98 -11.13
C LYS A 15 12.07 -7.66 -10.03
N ASP A 16 13.28 -7.30 -10.40
CA ASP A 16 14.30 -6.78 -9.50
C ASP A 16 13.75 -5.51 -8.79
N LYS A 17 14.10 -5.30 -7.52
CA LYS A 17 13.79 -4.06 -6.77
C LYS A 17 14.14 -2.80 -7.57
N ASN A 18 15.13 -2.87 -8.44
CA ASN A 18 15.56 -1.76 -9.31
C ASN A 18 14.49 -1.30 -10.32
N ASP A 19 13.49 -2.13 -10.62
CA ASP A 19 12.38 -1.78 -11.52
C ASP A 19 11.25 -1.02 -10.81
N TYR A 20 11.28 -0.98 -9.47
CA TYR A 20 10.27 -0.27 -8.68
C TYR A 20 10.43 1.24 -8.79
N VAL A 21 9.31 1.97 -8.72
CA VAL A 21 9.27 3.42 -8.87
C VAL A 21 9.07 4.10 -7.53
N LYS A 22 9.82 5.17 -7.29
CA LYS A 22 9.66 6.00 -6.10
C LYS A 22 8.23 6.54 -5.99
N MET A 23 7.62 6.40 -4.83
CA MET A 23 6.32 6.98 -4.56
C MET A 23 6.38 8.51 -4.67
N ASN A 24 5.51 9.08 -5.49
CA ASN A 24 5.45 10.52 -5.72
C ASN A 24 4.19 11.11 -5.08
N TYR A 25 4.33 11.60 -3.86
CA TYR A 25 3.22 12.19 -3.11
C TYR A 25 2.62 13.41 -3.77
N ASP A 26 3.40 14.26 -4.42
CA ASP A 26 2.88 15.47 -5.08
C ASP A 26 1.93 15.11 -6.22
N LYS A 27 2.21 14.05 -6.95
CA LYS A 27 1.31 13.52 -7.99
C LYS A 27 0.05 12.85 -7.39
N ILE A 28 0.17 12.20 -6.22
CA ILE A 28 -0.91 11.47 -5.57
C ILE A 28 -1.86 12.44 -4.87
N SER A 29 -1.34 13.41 -4.12
CA SER A 29 -2.08 14.29 -3.20
C SER A 29 -2.26 15.71 -3.69
N LYS A 30 -1.93 15.98 -4.96
CA LYS A 30 -2.03 17.32 -5.58
C LYS A 30 -1.31 18.43 -4.78
N GLY A 31 -0.10 18.13 -4.31
CA GLY A 31 0.79 19.10 -3.66
C GLY A 31 0.73 19.11 -2.13
N PHE A 32 -0.02 18.23 -1.49
CA PHE A 32 0.06 18.06 -0.04
C PHE A 32 0.96 16.88 0.30
N THR A 33 2.18 17.14 0.80
CA THR A 33 3.11 16.11 1.26
C THR A 33 3.30 16.21 2.77
N PRO A 34 2.78 15.25 3.55
CA PRO A 34 3.00 15.23 4.99
C PRO A 34 4.49 15.16 5.35
N ALA A 35 4.92 15.88 6.40
CA ALA A 35 6.33 15.98 6.77
C ALA A 35 6.99 14.62 7.09
N PHE A 36 6.23 13.67 7.62
CA PHE A 36 6.75 12.32 7.95
C PHE A 36 7.22 11.54 6.72
N ILE A 37 6.70 11.86 5.52
CA ILE A 37 7.11 11.23 4.27
C ILE A 37 8.62 11.39 4.00
N GLN A 38 9.23 12.45 4.49
CA GLN A 38 10.68 12.66 4.36
C GLN A 38 11.52 11.60 5.11
N GLN A 39 10.90 10.88 6.03
CA GLN A 39 11.53 9.80 6.80
C GLN A 39 11.31 8.42 6.17
N LEU A 40 10.54 8.35 5.07
CA LEU A 40 10.17 7.11 4.40
C LEU A 40 10.83 7.01 3.03
N GLU A 41 11.40 5.85 2.73
CA GLU A 41 11.68 5.40 1.37
C GLU A 41 10.60 4.40 0.98
N CYS A 42 9.93 4.67 -0.13
CA CYS A 42 8.83 3.84 -0.62
C CYS A 42 8.96 3.63 -2.13
N ASP A 43 9.25 2.40 -2.52
CA ASP A 43 9.39 1.98 -3.90
C ASP A 43 8.20 1.11 -4.28
N ILE A 44 7.33 1.61 -5.17
CA ILE A 44 6.08 0.99 -5.59
C ILE A 44 6.29 0.12 -6.82
N HIS A 45 5.63 -1.04 -6.86
CA HIS A 45 5.60 -1.87 -8.06
C HIS A 45 5.11 -1.05 -9.26
N PRO A 46 5.78 -1.07 -10.44
CA PRO A 46 5.45 -0.19 -11.55
C PRO A 46 4.00 -0.34 -12.03
N ASP A 47 3.44 -1.56 -12.03
CA ASP A 47 2.06 -1.79 -12.42
C ASP A 47 1.02 -1.24 -11.40
N HIS A 48 1.47 -0.83 -10.21
CA HIS A 48 0.63 -0.27 -9.15
C HIS A 48 0.77 1.25 -8.99
N ALA A 49 1.67 1.87 -9.76
CA ALA A 49 1.90 3.32 -9.77
C ALA A 49 0.92 4.04 -10.71
N TRP A 50 -0.38 4.04 -10.36
CA TRP A 50 -1.46 4.58 -11.18
C TRP A 50 -1.26 6.04 -11.62
N TRP A 51 -0.55 6.85 -10.84
CA TRP A 51 -0.25 8.26 -11.14
C TRP A 51 0.75 8.47 -12.29
N ASN A 52 1.40 7.42 -12.74
CA ASN A 52 2.29 7.42 -13.90
C ASN A 52 1.61 6.95 -15.19
N ARG A 53 0.31 6.61 -15.14
CA ARG A 53 -0.44 6.15 -16.31
C ARG A 53 -1.03 7.33 -17.07
N GLU A 54 -1.20 7.16 -18.38
CA GLU A 54 -1.95 8.10 -19.19
C GLU A 54 -3.43 8.13 -18.75
N PRO A 55 -4.08 9.32 -18.76
CA PRO A 55 -5.45 9.49 -18.26
C PRO A 55 -6.50 8.55 -18.89
N ASP A 56 -6.31 8.18 -20.16
CA ASP A 56 -7.24 7.32 -20.89
C ASP A 56 -6.93 5.82 -20.80
N SER A 57 -5.84 5.45 -20.13
CA SER A 57 -5.50 4.05 -19.88
C SER A 57 -6.32 3.46 -18.73
N SER A 58 -7.66 3.50 -18.81
CA SER A 58 -8.54 2.78 -17.91
C SER A 58 -8.39 1.28 -18.17
N ASN A 59 -7.35 0.71 -17.57
CA ASN A 59 -7.12 -0.72 -17.66
C ASN A 59 -8.09 -1.41 -16.69
N LYS A 60 -9.25 -1.84 -17.22
CA LYS A 60 -10.28 -2.55 -16.46
C LYS A 60 -9.78 -3.86 -15.84
N ASP A 61 -8.64 -4.34 -16.37
CA ASP A 61 -8.00 -5.57 -15.91
C ASP A 61 -7.06 -5.34 -14.69
N ASN A 62 -6.82 -4.08 -14.30
CA ASN A 62 -6.02 -3.79 -13.12
C ASN A 62 -6.70 -4.28 -11.85
N GLU A 63 -5.92 -4.93 -11.01
CA GLU A 63 -6.35 -5.26 -9.66
C GLU A 63 -6.38 -4.02 -8.75
N ALA A 64 -7.31 -4.01 -7.78
CA ALA A 64 -7.27 -3.08 -6.65
C ALA A 64 -6.17 -3.56 -5.68
N ARG A 65 -4.92 -3.38 -6.08
CA ARG A 65 -3.72 -3.84 -5.39
C ARG A 65 -2.63 -2.79 -5.45
N CYS A 66 -1.82 -2.73 -4.40
CA CYS A 66 -0.60 -1.94 -4.36
C CYS A 66 0.46 -2.70 -3.56
N SER A 67 1.64 -2.88 -4.11
CA SER A 67 2.76 -3.48 -3.40
C SER A 67 3.99 -2.59 -3.47
N ALA A 68 4.78 -2.60 -2.41
CA ALA A 68 5.92 -1.73 -2.26
C ALA A 68 7.01 -2.31 -1.37
N PHE A 69 8.23 -1.85 -1.59
CA PHE A 69 9.28 -1.88 -0.59
C PHE A 69 9.20 -0.63 0.26
N LEU A 70 9.28 -0.79 1.57
CA LEU A 70 9.17 0.26 2.58
C LEU A 70 10.40 0.26 3.46
N GLU A 71 10.96 1.43 3.71
CA GLU A 71 12.11 1.59 4.60
C GLU A 71 11.99 2.90 5.38
N MET A 72 12.13 2.83 6.71
CA MET A 72 12.26 4.02 7.56
C MET A 72 13.72 4.42 7.68
N LYS A 73 14.01 5.70 7.54
CA LYS A 73 15.33 6.23 7.87
C LYS A 73 15.52 6.08 9.37
N GLY A 74 16.56 5.34 9.78
CA GLY A 74 16.87 5.15 11.19
C GLY A 74 17.07 3.70 11.63
N GLY A 75 16.95 2.73 10.73
CA GLY A 75 17.25 1.32 10.98
C GLY A 75 16.06 0.38 10.92
N VAL A 76 16.15 -0.73 11.65
CA VAL A 76 15.10 -1.77 11.63
C VAL A 76 13.81 -1.24 12.27
N PRO A 77 12.66 -1.37 11.59
CA PRO A 77 11.38 -0.88 12.08
C PRO A 77 10.94 -1.56 13.38
N ASP A 78 10.38 -0.78 14.30
CA ASP A 78 9.72 -1.27 15.52
C ASP A 78 8.21 -1.54 15.28
N GLN A 79 7.49 -1.91 16.35
CA GLN A 79 6.05 -2.16 16.27
C GLN A 79 5.22 -0.93 15.85
N PHE A 80 5.67 0.28 16.17
CA PHE A 80 4.98 1.51 15.77
C PHE A 80 5.15 1.77 14.29
N CYS A 81 6.36 1.52 13.75
CA CYS A 81 6.62 1.57 12.32
C CYS A 81 5.77 0.55 11.55
N LEU A 82 5.61 -0.68 12.06
CA LEU A 82 4.76 -1.70 11.44
C LEU A 82 3.28 -1.26 11.37
N SER A 83 2.78 -0.65 12.44
CA SER A 83 1.42 -0.09 12.46
C SER A 83 1.27 1.06 11.45
N PHE A 84 2.27 1.94 11.38
CA PHE A 84 2.31 3.03 10.41
C PHE A 84 2.37 2.52 8.96
N PHE A 85 3.19 1.51 8.68
CA PHE A 85 3.29 0.91 7.35
C PHE A 85 1.99 0.25 6.89
N SER A 86 1.12 -0.15 7.81
CA SER A 86 -0.19 -0.71 7.49
C SER A 86 -1.18 0.29 6.87
N ASP A 87 -0.86 1.60 6.89
CA ASP A 87 -1.73 2.68 6.38
C ASP A 87 -0.99 3.67 5.45
N ILE A 88 0.24 3.35 5.06
CA ILE A 88 1.10 4.33 4.38
C ILE A 88 0.86 4.43 2.88
N LEU A 89 0.41 3.34 2.23
CA LEU A 89 0.25 3.32 0.79
C LEU A 89 -1.05 4.01 0.35
N PRO A 90 -1.08 4.57 -0.87
CA PRO A 90 -2.30 5.10 -1.44
C PRO A 90 -3.40 4.03 -1.47
N PRO A 91 -4.69 4.41 -1.32
CA PRO A 91 -5.79 3.46 -1.39
C PRO A 91 -5.74 2.63 -2.66
N VAL A 92 -5.72 1.30 -2.50
CA VAL A 92 -5.47 0.36 -3.62
C VAL A 92 -6.52 0.42 -4.72
N VAL A 93 -7.71 0.90 -4.40
CA VAL A 93 -8.80 1.11 -5.38
C VAL A 93 -8.41 2.15 -6.44
N CYS A 94 -7.51 3.08 -6.12
CA CYS A 94 -6.98 4.04 -7.08
C CYS A 94 -6.15 3.36 -8.19
N ASN A 95 -5.54 2.21 -7.90
CA ASN A 95 -4.83 1.44 -8.92
C ASN A 95 -5.77 0.91 -10.01
N LYS A 96 -7.01 0.57 -9.64
CA LYS A 96 -8.02 0.05 -10.56
C LYS A 96 -8.84 1.15 -11.23
N TYR A 97 -9.24 2.16 -10.48
CA TYR A 97 -10.23 3.15 -10.90
C TYR A 97 -9.67 4.56 -11.12
N GLY A 98 -8.35 4.75 -10.91
CA GLY A 98 -7.75 6.08 -10.90
C GLY A 98 -8.07 6.87 -9.63
N PRO A 99 -7.83 8.19 -9.63
CA PRO A 99 -8.08 9.04 -8.47
C PRO A 99 -9.58 9.18 -8.19
N LEU A 100 -10.02 8.76 -7.00
CA LEU A 100 -11.43 8.74 -6.58
C LEU A 100 -11.81 9.83 -5.57
N GLY A 101 -10.90 10.79 -5.31
CA GLY A 101 -11.08 11.84 -4.31
C GLY A 101 -10.61 11.39 -2.92
N TRP A 102 -11.28 11.91 -1.87
CA TRP A 102 -10.91 11.62 -0.48
C TRP A 102 -11.41 10.23 -0.05
N ILE A 103 -10.51 9.43 0.52
CA ILE A 103 -10.79 8.05 0.94
C ILE A 103 -10.30 7.87 2.39
N PRO A 104 -11.09 8.30 3.38
CA PRO A 104 -10.72 8.16 4.79
C PRO A 104 -10.81 6.73 5.28
N THR A 105 -9.91 6.36 6.18
CA THR A 105 -9.97 5.16 7.00
C THR A 105 -11.07 5.30 8.05
N ILE A 106 -11.92 4.29 8.17
CA ILE A 106 -12.96 4.19 9.21
C ILE A 106 -12.43 3.36 10.37
N THR A 107 -11.89 2.19 10.06
CA THR A 107 -11.23 1.32 11.04
C THR A 107 -9.99 0.70 10.43
N LEU A 108 -8.96 0.52 11.26
CA LEU A 108 -7.75 -0.22 10.92
C LEU A 108 -7.40 -1.13 12.08
N THR A 109 -7.25 -2.42 11.79
CA THR A 109 -6.75 -3.41 12.74
C THR A 109 -5.45 -3.96 12.24
N THR A 110 -4.39 -3.83 13.02
CA THR A 110 -3.05 -4.36 12.69
C THR A 110 -2.68 -5.47 13.66
N HIS A 111 -2.26 -6.59 13.14
CA HIS A 111 -1.74 -7.74 13.88
C HIS A 111 -0.23 -7.82 13.66
N ILE A 112 0.54 -7.47 14.67
CA ILE A 112 1.99 -7.65 14.67
C ILE A 112 2.28 -9.11 14.99
N ARG A 113 2.99 -9.79 14.09
CA ARG A 113 3.27 -11.22 14.17
C ARG A 113 4.67 -11.51 14.70
N LYS A 114 5.64 -10.71 14.25
CA LYS A 114 7.06 -10.86 14.57
C LYS A 114 7.76 -9.52 14.38
N MET A 115 8.80 -9.27 15.14
CA MET A 115 9.68 -8.13 14.84
C MET A 115 10.50 -8.43 13.60
N PRO A 116 10.65 -7.45 12.69
CA PRO A 116 11.43 -7.64 11.47
C PRO A 116 12.92 -7.81 11.78
N SER A 117 13.60 -8.56 10.93
CA SER A 117 15.06 -8.77 10.96
C SER A 117 15.81 -7.84 10.01
N THR A 118 15.09 -7.17 9.09
CA THR A 118 15.67 -6.28 8.06
C THR A 118 15.07 -4.89 8.13
N SER A 119 15.82 -3.86 7.70
CA SER A 119 15.34 -2.46 7.63
C SER A 119 14.34 -2.24 6.51
N VAL A 120 14.51 -2.95 5.41
CA VAL A 120 13.58 -2.92 4.27
C VAL A 120 12.53 -3.99 4.46
N LEU A 121 11.25 -3.60 4.29
CA LEU A 121 10.11 -4.50 4.33
C LEU A 121 9.40 -4.50 2.99
N TYR A 122 8.72 -5.60 2.68
CA TYR A 122 7.82 -5.70 1.54
C TYR A 122 6.38 -5.71 2.02
N ALA A 123 5.56 -4.83 1.47
CA ALA A 123 4.13 -4.72 1.79
C ALA A 123 3.28 -4.98 0.55
N ASP A 124 2.19 -5.74 0.73
CA ASP A 124 1.22 -6.05 -0.32
C ASP A 124 -0.19 -5.76 0.20
N PHE A 125 -0.84 -4.80 -0.45
CA PHE A 125 -2.18 -4.34 -0.14
C PHE A 125 -3.15 -4.76 -1.24
N LYS A 126 -4.32 -5.26 -0.87
CA LYS A 126 -5.34 -5.69 -1.81
C LYS A 126 -6.75 -5.44 -1.27
N ALA A 127 -7.63 -4.92 -2.15
CA ALA A 127 -9.06 -4.88 -1.90
C ALA A 127 -9.79 -5.83 -2.84
N SER A 128 -10.86 -6.48 -2.34
CA SER A 128 -11.65 -7.44 -3.11
C SER A 128 -12.87 -6.77 -3.74
N ASP A 129 -13.68 -6.11 -2.93
CA ASP A 129 -14.98 -5.60 -3.31
C ASP A 129 -15.18 -4.15 -2.90
N ILE A 130 -15.97 -3.41 -3.73
CA ILE A 130 -16.46 -2.09 -3.36
C ILE A 130 -17.99 -2.15 -3.37
N ASN A 131 -18.59 -1.84 -2.23
CA ASN A 131 -20.05 -1.81 -2.09
C ASN A 131 -20.51 -0.47 -1.52
N LYS A 132 -21.32 0.27 -2.29
CA LYS A 132 -21.84 1.60 -1.91
C LYS A 132 -20.75 2.59 -1.45
N GLY A 133 -19.58 2.50 -2.07
CA GLY A 133 -18.43 3.34 -1.73
C GLY A 133 -17.60 2.86 -0.53
N TYR A 134 -17.99 1.78 0.14
CA TYR A 134 -17.18 1.14 1.18
C TYR A 134 -16.38 -0.01 0.58
N PHE A 135 -15.18 -0.23 1.09
CA PHE A 135 -14.37 -1.40 0.78
C PHE A 135 -13.45 -1.76 1.92
N GLU A 136 -13.08 -3.03 1.95
CA GLU A 136 -12.06 -3.54 2.86
C GLU A 136 -10.74 -3.71 2.09
N GLN A 137 -9.66 -3.31 2.73
CA GLN A 137 -8.30 -3.45 2.23
C GLN A 137 -7.50 -4.28 3.21
N ASP A 138 -6.97 -5.40 2.72
CA ASP A 138 -6.03 -6.23 3.47
C ASP A 138 -4.60 -5.84 3.14
N CYS A 139 -3.73 -5.88 4.14
CA CYS A 139 -2.30 -5.72 3.98
C CYS A 139 -1.56 -6.88 4.64
N ASN A 140 -0.48 -7.32 4.00
CA ASN A 140 0.52 -8.18 4.62
C ASN A 140 1.90 -7.56 4.42
N ILE A 141 2.73 -7.65 5.45
CA ILE A 141 4.08 -7.08 5.47
C ILE A 141 5.07 -8.18 5.83
N TRP A 142 6.09 -8.34 5.00
CA TRP A 142 7.18 -9.29 5.20
C TRP A 142 8.51 -8.55 5.34
N ASP A 143 9.43 -9.13 6.10
CA ASP A 143 10.84 -8.76 6.00
C ASP A 143 11.52 -9.49 4.82
N LEU A 144 12.76 -9.12 4.51
CA LEU A 144 13.49 -9.71 3.37
C LEU A 144 13.97 -11.15 3.65
N ASP A 145 13.86 -11.62 4.89
CA ASP A 145 14.06 -13.04 5.25
C ASP A 145 12.78 -13.88 5.09
N ALA A 146 11.78 -13.32 4.40
CA ALA A 146 10.47 -13.92 4.13
C ALA A 146 9.60 -14.21 5.37
N ASN A 147 9.87 -13.55 6.51
CA ASN A 147 8.99 -13.66 7.67
C ASN A 147 7.80 -12.71 7.50
N LEU A 148 6.58 -13.20 7.69
CA LEU A 148 5.40 -12.34 7.83
C LEU A 148 5.46 -11.62 9.18
N VAL A 149 5.75 -10.31 9.15
CA VAL A 149 5.94 -9.50 10.36
C VAL A 149 4.67 -8.80 10.82
N ALA A 150 3.78 -8.43 9.89
CA ALA A 150 2.48 -7.87 10.23
C ALA A 150 1.42 -8.20 9.17
N SER A 151 0.15 -8.15 9.59
CA SER A 151 -1.00 -8.16 8.69
C SER A 151 -2.07 -7.22 9.24
N SER A 152 -2.80 -6.56 8.34
CA SER A 152 -3.87 -5.65 8.74
C SER A 152 -5.09 -5.80 7.85
N ARG A 153 -6.23 -5.35 8.40
CA ARG A 153 -7.48 -5.11 7.67
C ARG A 153 -7.98 -3.72 7.97
N GLN A 154 -8.32 -2.99 6.93
CA GLN A 154 -8.80 -1.62 6.97
C GLN A 154 -10.17 -1.56 6.30
N LEU A 155 -11.15 -0.94 6.98
CA LEU A 155 -12.40 -0.51 6.35
C LEU A 155 -12.26 0.96 5.96
N THR A 156 -12.57 1.27 4.71
CA THR A 156 -12.48 2.63 4.18
C THR A 156 -13.72 3.01 3.38
N ARG A 157 -13.87 4.32 3.10
CA ARG A 157 -14.99 4.85 2.34
C ARG A 157 -14.52 5.86 1.30
N ILE A 158 -14.98 5.69 0.07
CA ILE A 158 -14.81 6.67 -1.00
C ILE A 158 -15.84 7.79 -0.77
N LEU A 159 -15.36 9.01 -0.52
CA LEU A 159 -16.19 10.21 -0.50
C LEU A 159 -16.19 10.82 -1.89
N LYS A 160 -17.38 11.07 -2.45
CA LYS A 160 -17.49 11.79 -3.73
C LYS A 160 -16.94 13.20 -3.54
N SER A 161 -16.05 13.66 -4.42
CA SER A 161 -15.72 15.08 -4.50
C SER A 161 -16.97 15.85 -4.92
N GLU A 162 -17.24 16.99 -4.29
CA GLU A 162 -18.40 17.84 -4.59
C GLU A 162 -18.42 18.39 -6.04
N GLU A 163 -17.33 18.25 -6.78
CA GLU A 163 -17.18 18.74 -8.17
C GLU A 163 -17.92 17.95 -9.25
N LYS A 164 -18.70 16.94 -8.91
CA LYS A 164 -19.53 16.16 -9.87
C LYS A 164 -21.02 16.25 -9.61
N ILE A 165 -21.50 17.32 -8.99
CA ILE A 165 -22.93 17.65 -8.93
C ILE A 165 -23.14 18.91 -9.78
N SER A 166 -23.14 18.72 -11.08
CA SER A 166 -23.69 19.68 -12.05
C SER A 166 -24.32 18.92 -13.21
#